data_ee5d22ef4d8bfc614ef1e8adb6b4693b
#
_entry.id   ee5d22ef4d8bfc614ef1e8adb6b4693b
#
_cell.length_a   1.000
_cell.length_b   1.000
_cell.length_c   1.000
_cell.angle_alpha   90.00
_cell.angle_beta   90.00
_cell.angle_gamma   90.00
#
_symmetry.space_group_name_H-M   'P 1'
#
loop_
_entity.id
_entity.type
_entity.pdbx_description
1 polymer ?
#
loop_
_entity_poly.entity_id
_entity_poly.type
_entity_poly.pdbx_seq_one_letter_code
_entity_poly.pdbx_strand_id
1 'polypeptide(L)'
;MTLLFKKHYVEQIIQGTKTATRRPLRPMVKEGGTYHLKINFFESLPYRIHVQRLYEQTLDKMTLHDAEKEGYPSLKEFRKEWENLYPPWDPKQTVWVVEFEYAGTDRNP
;
A
#
# COMPACT_ATOMS: atom_id res chain seq x y z
N MET A 1 11.01 -3.52 6.57
CA MET A 1 10.24 -4.77 6.40
C MET A 1 9.97 -5.03 4.94
N THR A 2 9.79 -6.27 4.55
CA THR A 2 9.39 -6.62 3.19
C THR A 2 7.96 -6.15 2.93
N LEU A 3 7.72 -5.51 1.78
CA LEU A 3 6.40 -5.02 1.43
C LEU A 3 5.57 -6.16 0.80
N LEU A 4 4.65 -6.70 1.58
CA LEU A 4 3.75 -7.77 1.16
C LEU A 4 2.34 -7.23 1.00
N PHE A 5 1.60 -7.75 0.02
CA PHE A 5 0.20 -7.40 -0.20
C PHE A 5 -0.66 -8.64 -0.09
N LYS A 6 -1.85 -8.49 0.49
CA LYS A 6 -2.85 -9.56 0.46
C LYS A 6 -3.27 -9.81 -0.99
N LYS A 7 -3.52 -11.06 -1.31
CA LYS A 7 -3.83 -11.48 -2.68
C LYS A 7 -4.97 -10.67 -3.31
N HIS A 8 -6.00 -10.35 -2.55
CA HIS A 8 -7.16 -9.61 -3.10
C HIS A 8 -6.84 -8.15 -3.47
N TYR A 9 -5.73 -7.58 -2.97
CA TYR A 9 -5.32 -6.23 -3.37
C TYR A 9 -4.59 -6.20 -4.72
N VAL A 10 -4.07 -7.32 -5.17
CA VAL A 10 -3.30 -7.37 -6.43
C VAL A 10 -4.14 -6.88 -7.61
N GLU A 11 -5.39 -7.32 -7.70
CA GLU A 11 -6.31 -6.89 -8.76
C GLU A 11 -6.54 -5.39 -8.73
N GLN A 12 -6.76 -4.83 -7.54
CA GLN A 12 -6.96 -3.38 -7.37
C GLN A 12 -5.73 -2.57 -7.79
N ILE A 13 -4.54 -3.10 -7.52
CA ILE A 13 -3.28 -2.46 -7.93
C ILE A 13 -3.16 -2.46 -9.44
N ILE A 14 -3.43 -3.59 -10.09
CA ILE A 14 -3.38 -3.73 -11.55
C ILE A 14 -4.37 -2.78 -12.21
N GLN A 15 -5.57 -2.65 -11.65
CA GLN A 15 -6.62 -1.78 -12.17
C GLN A 15 -6.40 -0.29 -11.87
N GLY A 16 -5.44 0.03 -11.00
CA GLY A 16 -5.16 1.40 -10.60
C GLY A 16 -6.12 1.98 -9.56
N THR A 17 -6.94 1.16 -8.93
CA THR A 17 -7.83 1.60 -7.85
C THR A 17 -7.14 1.65 -6.50
N LYS A 18 -6.04 0.90 -6.32
CA LYS A 18 -5.19 1.00 -5.15
C LYS A 18 -3.82 1.53 -5.57
N THR A 19 -3.50 2.74 -5.11
CA THR A 19 -2.26 3.44 -5.47
C THR A 19 -1.45 3.87 -4.24
N ALA A 20 -1.85 3.44 -3.06
CA ALA A 20 -1.12 3.71 -1.83
C ALA A 20 -1.29 2.57 -0.84
N THR A 21 -0.33 2.45 0.05
CA THR A 21 -0.43 1.53 1.19
C THR A 21 0.24 2.16 2.40
N ARG A 22 -0.32 1.89 3.59
CA ARG A 22 0.22 2.36 4.87
C ARG A 22 0.67 1.17 5.69
N ARG A 23 1.80 1.32 6.35
CA ARG A 23 2.40 0.27 7.17
C ARG A 23 2.93 0.86 8.47
N PRO A 24 2.83 0.12 9.60
CA PRO A 24 3.36 0.61 10.87
C PRO A 24 4.88 0.69 10.91
N LEU A 25 5.55 -0.16 10.12
CA LEU A 25 7.02 -0.17 10.02
C LEU A 25 7.45 0.24 8.62
N ARG A 26 8.66 0.81 8.53
CA ARG A 26 9.21 1.27 7.25
C ARG A 26 9.38 0.10 6.27
N PRO A 27 8.74 0.14 5.09
CA PRO A 27 8.96 -0.87 4.06
C PRO A 27 10.34 -0.74 3.41
N MET A 28 10.84 -1.86 2.89
CA MET A 28 12.16 -1.92 2.22
C MET A 28 12.02 -1.52 0.76
N VAL A 29 11.59 -0.28 0.52
CA VAL A 29 11.46 0.29 -0.82
C VAL A 29 12.03 1.71 -0.82
N LYS A 30 12.33 2.24 -1.99
CA LYS A 30 12.85 3.59 -2.18
C LYS A 30 12.00 4.37 -3.17
N GLU A 31 11.91 5.68 -2.98
CA GLU A 31 11.31 6.55 -4.00
C GLU A 31 12.05 6.37 -5.32
N GLY A 32 11.30 6.25 -6.39
CA GLY A 32 11.85 6.03 -7.73
C GLY A 32 12.18 4.58 -8.05
N GLY A 33 12.08 3.67 -7.07
CA GLY A 33 12.33 2.25 -7.30
C GLY A 33 11.14 1.53 -7.90
N THR A 34 11.42 0.45 -8.62
CA THR A 34 10.40 -0.43 -9.22
C THR A 34 10.56 -1.81 -8.62
N TYR A 35 9.45 -2.39 -8.16
CA TYR A 35 9.47 -3.64 -7.40
C TYR A 35 8.37 -4.58 -7.86
N HIS A 36 8.66 -5.88 -7.80
CA HIS A 36 7.62 -6.89 -8.00
C HIS A 36 6.66 -6.91 -6.81
N LEU A 37 5.39 -7.15 -7.10
CA LEU A 37 4.42 -7.42 -6.04
C LEU A 37 4.72 -8.78 -5.42
N LYS A 38 4.60 -8.85 -4.10
CA LYS A 38 4.78 -10.09 -3.34
C LYS A 38 3.56 -10.32 -2.46
N ILE A 39 3.09 -11.55 -2.43
CA ILE A 39 2.01 -11.98 -1.54
C ILE A 39 2.52 -12.75 -0.32
N ASN A 40 3.77 -13.21 -0.39
CA ASN A 40 4.49 -13.83 0.72
C ASN A 40 6.00 -13.64 0.52
N PHE A 41 6.80 -14.13 1.46
CA PHE A 41 8.25 -13.97 1.41
C PHE A 41 8.94 -14.74 0.29
N PHE A 42 8.30 -15.75 -0.26
CA PHE A 42 8.91 -16.69 -1.19
C PHE A 42 8.49 -16.49 -2.64
N GLU A 43 7.37 -15.81 -2.88
CA GLU A 43 6.83 -15.65 -4.22
C GLU A 43 6.78 -14.19 -4.64
N SER A 44 7.41 -13.89 -5.77
CA SER A 44 7.21 -12.63 -6.48
C SER A 44 6.24 -12.87 -7.62
N LEU A 45 5.29 -11.97 -7.78
CA LEU A 45 4.36 -12.00 -8.90
C LEU A 45 4.98 -11.29 -10.11
N PRO A 46 4.51 -11.60 -11.33
CA PRO A 46 5.06 -10.95 -12.54
C PRO A 46 4.56 -9.51 -12.74
N TYR A 47 3.95 -8.92 -11.73
CA TYR A 47 3.41 -7.55 -11.73
C TYR A 47 4.33 -6.65 -10.94
N ARG A 48 4.54 -5.41 -11.42
CA ARG A 48 5.46 -4.46 -10.80
C ARG A 48 4.76 -3.17 -10.43
N ILE A 49 5.25 -2.52 -9.38
CA ILE A 49 4.86 -1.18 -8.98
C ILE A 49 6.07 -0.26 -9.02
N HIS A 50 5.83 1.00 -9.36
CA HIS A 50 6.83 2.06 -9.29
C HIS A 50 6.51 2.96 -8.10
N VAL A 51 7.46 3.10 -7.17
CA VAL A 51 7.28 3.89 -5.95
C VAL A 51 7.51 5.36 -6.28
N GLN A 52 6.47 6.17 -6.10
CA GLN A 52 6.52 7.61 -6.37
C GLN A 52 6.91 8.40 -5.14
N ARG A 53 6.36 8.03 -3.97
CA ARG A 53 6.63 8.71 -2.70
C ARG A 53 6.68 7.72 -1.55
N LEU A 54 7.57 8.01 -0.60
CA LEU A 54 7.68 7.27 0.66
C LEU A 54 7.81 8.31 1.77
N TYR A 55 6.85 8.36 2.69
CA TYR A 55 6.86 9.35 3.77
C TYR A 55 6.11 8.86 4.99
N GLU A 56 6.33 9.56 6.10
CA GLU A 56 5.62 9.29 7.36
C GLU A 56 4.39 10.18 7.48
N GLN A 57 3.36 9.68 8.14
CA GLN A 57 2.12 10.42 8.40
C GLN A 57 1.50 9.85 9.68
N THR A 58 0.85 10.69 10.48
CA THR A 58 0.00 10.18 11.55
C THR A 58 -1.37 9.82 10.98
N LEU A 59 -2.01 8.80 11.56
CA LEU A 59 -3.29 8.30 11.05
C LEU A 59 -4.39 9.37 11.03
N ASP A 60 -4.36 10.31 11.98
CA ASP A 60 -5.35 11.41 12.04
C ASP A 60 -5.23 12.40 10.89
N LYS A 61 -4.15 12.36 10.11
CA LYS A 61 -3.95 13.24 8.96
C LYS A 61 -4.50 12.68 7.66
N MET A 62 -5.01 11.45 7.67
CA MET A 62 -5.60 10.86 6.48
C MET A 62 -6.85 11.61 6.03
N THR A 63 -6.97 11.80 4.72
CA THR A 63 -8.14 12.40 4.09
C THR A 63 -8.97 11.31 3.41
N LEU A 64 -10.18 11.66 2.97
CA LEU A 64 -11.00 10.75 2.15
C LEU A 64 -10.23 10.33 0.88
N HIS A 65 -9.54 11.27 0.24
CA HIS A 65 -8.73 10.97 -0.94
C HIS A 65 -7.65 9.92 -0.64
N ASP A 66 -7.03 10.02 0.53
CA ASP A 66 -6.04 9.03 0.98
C ASP A 66 -6.66 7.64 1.14
N ALA A 67 -7.85 7.57 1.73
CA ALA A 67 -8.57 6.30 1.88
C ALA A 67 -8.92 5.69 0.51
N GLU A 68 -9.32 6.53 -0.44
CA GLU A 68 -9.63 6.09 -1.80
C GLU A 68 -8.38 5.53 -2.50
N LYS A 69 -7.22 6.16 -2.32
CA LYS A 69 -5.95 5.63 -2.84
C LYS A 69 -5.59 4.27 -2.24
N GLU A 70 -6.00 4.01 -1.01
CA GLU A 70 -5.81 2.72 -0.36
C GLU A 70 -6.79 1.65 -0.87
N GLY A 71 -7.78 2.05 -1.66
CA GLY A 71 -8.80 1.15 -2.21
C GLY A 71 -10.07 1.09 -1.38
N TYR A 72 -10.32 2.06 -0.51
CA TYR A 72 -11.50 2.09 0.37
C TYR A 72 -12.43 3.23 0.02
N PRO A 73 -13.76 3.02 0.12
CA PRO A 73 -14.73 4.07 -0.23
C PRO A 73 -14.84 5.17 0.82
N SER A 74 -14.31 4.96 2.03
CA SER A 74 -14.42 5.93 3.11
C SER A 74 -13.30 5.75 4.14
N LEU A 75 -13.08 6.78 4.95
CA LEU A 75 -12.16 6.70 6.09
C LEU A 75 -12.62 5.66 7.10
N LYS A 76 -13.93 5.52 7.31
CA LYS A 76 -14.50 4.54 8.23
C LYS A 76 -14.14 3.11 7.83
N GLU A 77 -14.25 2.80 6.54
CA GLU A 77 -13.90 1.47 6.03
C GLU A 77 -12.40 1.20 6.15
N PHE A 78 -11.57 2.20 5.85
CA PHE A 78 -10.13 2.08 6.04
C PHE A 78 -9.79 1.81 7.51
N ARG A 79 -10.36 2.60 8.42
CA ARG A 79 -10.12 2.46 9.85
C ARG A 79 -10.51 1.07 10.34
N LYS A 80 -11.64 0.57 9.88
CA LYS A 80 -12.13 -0.76 10.25
C LYS A 80 -11.12 -1.84 9.88
N GLU A 81 -10.56 -1.78 8.66
CA GLU A 81 -9.56 -2.75 8.21
C GLU A 81 -8.24 -2.56 8.97
N TRP A 82 -7.84 -1.33 9.23
CA TRP A 82 -6.64 -1.06 10.01
C TRP A 82 -6.74 -1.66 11.42
N GLU A 83 -7.89 -1.48 12.08
CA GLU A 83 -8.10 -2.05 13.42
C GLU A 83 -8.09 -3.58 13.41
N ASN A 84 -8.54 -4.20 12.32
CA ASN A 84 -8.45 -5.65 12.17
C ASN A 84 -7.01 -6.14 12.07
N LEU A 85 -6.17 -5.38 11.40
CA LEU A 85 -4.76 -5.75 11.14
C LEU A 85 -3.82 -5.33 12.26
N TYR A 86 -4.03 -4.14 12.82
CA TYR A 86 -3.10 -3.49 13.75
C TYR A 86 -3.83 -2.81 14.91
N PRO A 87 -4.59 -3.55 15.75
CA PRO A 87 -5.30 -2.94 16.87
C PRO A 87 -4.31 -2.45 17.94
N PRO A 88 -4.70 -1.42 18.72
CA PRO A 88 -5.91 -0.60 18.59
C PRO A 88 -5.73 0.54 17.59
N TRP A 89 -6.83 1.18 17.21
CA TRP A 89 -6.74 2.41 16.44
C TRP A 89 -6.17 3.52 17.32
N ASP A 90 -5.07 4.10 16.90
CA ASP A 90 -4.45 5.25 17.55
C ASP A 90 -4.29 6.38 16.53
N PRO A 91 -5.07 7.47 16.64
CA PRO A 91 -4.99 8.55 15.66
C PRO A 91 -3.62 9.24 15.62
N LYS A 92 -2.83 9.11 16.67
CA LYS A 92 -1.50 9.72 16.76
C LYS A 92 -0.38 8.77 16.32
N GLN A 93 -0.71 7.55 15.96
CA GLN A 93 0.29 6.61 15.47
C GLN A 93 0.91 7.10 14.18
N THR A 94 2.24 7.14 14.13
CA THR A 94 2.99 7.43 12.92
C THR A 94 3.08 6.15 12.09
N VAL A 95 2.73 6.27 10.81
CA VAL A 95 2.80 5.16 9.86
C VAL A 95 3.59 5.59 8.63
N TRP A 96 4.08 4.63 7.88
CA TRP A 96 4.77 4.85 6.62
C TRP A 96 3.77 4.75 5.47
N VAL A 97 3.82 5.72 4.57
CA VAL A 97 2.96 5.77 3.39
C VAL A 97 3.80 5.54 2.15
N VAL A 98 3.42 4.55 1.36
CA VAL A 98 4.00 4.29 0.04
C VAL A 98 2.97 4.65 -1.01
N GLU A 99 3.24 5.68 -1.82
CA GLU A 99 2.42 6.00 -2.99
C GLU A 99 3.12 5.43 -4.22
N PHE A 100 2.38 4.73 -5.03
CA PHE A 100 2.93 4.00 -6.17
C PHE A 100 1.96 3.98 -7.35
N GLU A 101 2.47 3.54 -8.49
CA GLU A 101 1.66 3.25 -9.66
C GLU A 101 1.98 1.86 -10.17
N TYR A 102 1.02 1.25 -10.82
CA TYR A 102 1.24 -0.03 -11.48
C TYR A 102 2.20 0.17 -12.67
N ALA A 103 3.25 -0.63 -12.73
CA ALA A 103 4.33 -0.49 -13.73
C ALA A 103 4.36 -1.64 -14.75
N GLY A 104 3.28 -2.39 -14.86
CA GLY A 104 3.16 -3.45 -15.85
C GLY A 104 3.70 -4.79 -15.40
N THR A 105 3.76 -5.72 -16.33
CA THR A 105 4.24 -7.08 -16.10
C THR A 105 5.68 -7.23 -16.56
N ASP A 106 6.34 -8.31 -16.14
CA ASP A 106 7.67 -8.68 -16.61
C ASP A 106 7.70 -9.04 -18.10
N ARG A 107 6.54 -9.36 -18.65
CA ARG A 107 6.42 -9.78 -20.02
C ARG A 107 6.61 -8.62 -20.96
N ASN A 108 7.62 -8.70 -21.79
CA ASN A 108 7.76 -7.77 -22.89
C ASN A 108 6.76 -8.15 -23.98
N PRO A 109 6.01 -7.20 -24.49
CA PRO A 109 5.10 -7.44 -25.59
C PRO A 109 5.84 -7.86 -26.86
#